data_940349c108ea529e890a916d44101f3d
#
_entry.id   940349c108ea529e890a916d44101f3d
#
_cell.length_a   1.000
_cell.length_b   1.000
_cell.length_c   1.000
_cell.angle_alpha   90.00
_cell.angle_beta   90.00
_cell.angle_gamma   90.00
#
_symmetry.space_group_name_H-M   'P 1'
#
loop_
_entity.id
_entity.type
_entity.pdbx_description
1 polymer ?
#
loop_
_entity_poly.entity_id
_entity_poly.type
_entity_poly.pdbx_seq_one_letter_code
_entity_poly.pdbx_strand_id
1 'polypeptide(L)'
;MPLYRAVMDTNVLYAGLRSREGASFQLLRLLRAGKWTLLLSNTVATEYEEILLREAVVLGVTPEETGKLLDDLCVLAERSHLSNRWLPLLPDPDDEPFAHLASESKADYLVTHNQRHYEPIRQRGIRVVTPKAFLDTVRAGT
;
A
#
# COMPACT_ATOMS: atom_id res chain seq x y z
N MET A 1 15.77 4.57 -15.21
CA MET A 1 15.52 3.26 -14.56
C MET A 1 14.07 3.16 -14.17
N PRO A 2 13.44 2.00 -14.40
CA PRO A 2 12.06 1.82 -13.98
C PRO A 2 11.96 1.90 -12.46
N LEU A 3 10.86 2.47 -12.00
CA LEU A 3 10.59 2.58 -10.57
C LEU A 3 10.05 1.24 -10.03
N TYR A 4 10.33 0.95 -8.77
CA TYR A 4 9.72 -0.19 -8.10
C TYR A 4 8.22 0.05 -7.98
N ARG A 5 7.44 -1.00 -8.24
CA ARG A 5 5.98 -1.01 -8.15
C ARG A 5 5.58 -1.80 -6.93
N ALA A 6 4.79 -1.19 -6.05
CA ALA A 6 4.48 -1.81 -4.76
C ALA A 6 3.03 -1.61 -4.35
N VAL A 7 2.51 -2.63 -3.66
CA VAL A 7 1.23 -2.56 -2.94
C VAL A 7 1.55 -2.19 -1.49
N MET A 8 0.79 -1.26 -0.94
CA MET A 8 0.95 -0.82 0.44
C MET A 8 -0.25 -1.29 1.27
N ASP A 9 0.02 -2.11 2.29
CA ASP A 9 -1.03 -2.53 3.23
C ASP A 9 -1.57 -1.33 4.00
N THR A 10 -2.82 -1.42 4.44
CA THR A 10 -3.51 -0.34 5.17
C THR A 10 -2.73 0.12 6.39
N ASN A 11 -2.11 -0.81 7.12
CA ASN A 11 -1.33 -0.48 8.32
C ASN A 11 -0.13 0.42 8.03
N VAL A 12 0.42 0.35 6.82
CA VAL A 12 1.53 1.22 6.41
C VAL A 12 1.04 2.64 6.14
N LEU A 13 -0.09 2.77 5.45
CA LEU A 13 -0.72 4.07 5.22
C LEU A 13 -1.08 4.74 6.55
N TYR A 14 -1.73 3.99 7.43
CA TYR A 14 -2.13 4.49 8.75
C TYR A 14 -0.90 4.96 9.55
N ALA A 15 0.15 4.16 9.61
CA ALA A 15 1.37 4.49 10.33
C ALA A 15 2.03 5.76 9.78
N GLY A 16 2.04 5.92 8.45
CA GLY A 16 2.63 7.08 7.80
C GLY A 16 1.87 8.37 8.06
N LEU A 17 0.55 8.28 8.26
CA LEU A 17 -0.26 9.44 8.57
C LEU A 17 -0.27 9.78 10.05
N ARG A 18 -0.03 8.78 10.90
CA ARG A 18 -0.03 8.96 12.34
C ARG A 18 1.28 9.53 12.88
N SER A 19 2.41 9.23 12.26
CA SER A 19 3.71 9.67 12.74
C SER A 19 4.60 10.13 11.59
N ARG A 20 5.19 11.31 11.74
CA ARG A 20 6.14 11.88 10.77
C ARG A 20 7.56 11.33 10.92
N GLU A 21 7.82 10.51 11.94
CA GLU A 21 9.16 10.03 12.25
C GLU A 21 9.46 8.64 11.66
N GLY A 22 8.46 7.92 11.21
CA GLY A 22 8.62 6.54 10.77
C GLY A 22 8.95 6.38 9.29
N ALA A 23 9.35 5.15 8.94
CA ALA A 23 9.64 4.78 7.56
C ALA A 23 8.41 4.92 6.65
N SER A 24 7.22 4.63 7.17
CA SER A 24 5.97 4.77 6.40
C SER A 24 5.75 6.21 5.94
N PHE A 25 6.01 7.19 6.80
CA PHE A 25 5.89 8.59 6.42
C PHE A 25 6.90 8.96 5.33
N GLN A 26 8.14 8.49 5.43
CA GLN A 26 9.16 8.74 4.41
C GLN A 26 8.76 8.12 3.07
N LEU A 27 8.14 6.95 3.09
CA LEU A 27 7.66 6.32 1.87
C LEU A 27 6.56 7.15 1.20
N LEU A 28 5.65 7.74 1.96
CA LEU A 28 4.63 8.62 1.40
C LEU A 28 5.25 9.88 0.79
N ARG A 29 6.27 10.43 1.42
CA ARG A 29 7.02 11.57 0.87
C ARG A 29 7.70 11.20 -0.44
N LEU A 30 8.36 10.04 -0.49
CA LEU A 30 9.04 9.57 -1.70
C LEU A 30 8.06 9.24 -2.82
N LEU A 31 6.86 8.77 -2.47
CA LEU A 31 5.80 8.57 -3.46
C LEU A 31 5.43 9.89 -4.13
N ARG A 32 5.21 10.95 -3.34
CA ARG A 32 4.92 12.29 -3.88
C ARG A 32 6.07 12.83 -4.73
N ALA A 33 7.29 12.47 -4.38
CA ALA A 33 8.48 12.87 -5.14
C ALA A 33 8.72 12.01 -6.40
N GLY A 34 7.85 11.03 -6.66
CA GLY A 34 7.95 10.19 -7.85
C GLY A 34 9.06 9.15 -7.78
N LYS A 35 9.45 8.72 -6.58
CA LYS A 35 10.60 7.80 -6.39
C LYS A 35 10.20 6.33 -6.38
N TRP A 36 8.93 6.02 -6.31
CA TRP A 36 8.39 4.67 -6.46
C TRP A 36 6.94 4.76 -6.91
N THR A 37 6.36 3.65 -7.35
CA THR A 37 5.01 3.61 -7.90
C THR A 37 4.09 2.82 -6.97
N LEU A 38 3.03 3.47 -6.49
CA LEU A 38 1.98 2.81 -5.74
C LEU A 38 1.03 2.12 -6.71
N LEU A 39 0.73 0.85 -6.43
CA LEU A 39 -0.31 0.11 -7.16
C LEU A 39 -1.63 0.27 -6.40
N LEU A 40 -2.72 0.42 -7.15
CA LEU A 40 -4.02 0.66 -6.55
C LEU A 40 -5.12 -0.01 -7.38
N SER A 41 -6.09 -0.61 -6.68
CA SER A 41 -7.34 -1.10 -7.26
C SER A 41 -8.50 -0.38 -6.58
N ASN A 42 -9.71 -0.52 -7.14
CA ASN A 42 -10.89 0.07 -6.51
C ASN A 42 -11.12 -0.49 -5.10
N THR A 43 -10.93 -1.80 -4.93
CA THR A 43 -11.13 -2.45 -3.64
C THR A 43 -10.12 -1.95 -2.61
N VAL A 44 -8.83 -1.85 -2.98
CA VAL A 44 -7.80 -1.34 -2.07
C VAL A 44 -8.05 0.14 -1.74
N ALA A 45 -8.48 0.95 -2.70
CA ALA A 45 -8.84 2.33 -2.44
C ALA A 45 -9.97 2.44 -1.42
N THR A 46 -10.97 1.55 -1.51
CA THR A 46 -12.07 1.48 -0.54
C THR A 46 -11.55 1.10 0.85
N GLU A 47 -10.62 0.15 0.94
CA GLU A 47 -10.00 -0.23 2.21
C GLU A 47 -9.25 0.94 2.84
N TYR A 48 -8.54 1.73 2.04
CA TYR A 48 -7.89 2.95 2.52
C TYR A 48 -8.90 3.95 3.06
N GLU A 49 -9.98 4.17 2.32
CA GLU A 49 -11.03 5.10 2.75
C GLU A 49 -11.64 4.66 4.08
N GLU A 50 -11.95 3.38 4.23
CA GLU A 50 -12.54 2.85 5.46
C GLU A 50 -11.67 3.08 6.67
N ILE A 51 -10.34 2.81 6.56
CA ILE A 51 -9.44 3.02 7.70
C ILE A 51 -9.27 4.51 8.02
N LEU A 52 -9.21 5.35 7.01
CA LEU A 52 -9.07 6.80 7.23
C LEU A 52 -10.30 7.40 7.90
N LEU A 53 -11.49 6.97 7.52
CA LEU A 53 -12.72 7.43 8.14
C LEU A 53 -12.88 6.90 9.57
N ARG A 54 -12.56 5.62 9.78
CA ARG A 54 -12.66 5.00 11.10
C ARG A 54 -11.69 5.62 12.10
N GLU A 55 -10.48 5.97 11.65
CA GLU A 55 -9.42 6.49 12.51
C GLU A 55 -9.26 8.02 12.41
N ALA A 56 -10.26 8.70 11.87
CA ALA A 56 -10.19 10.15 11.62
C ALA A 56 -9.87 10.97 12.88
N VAL A 57 -10.46 10.60 14.03
CA VAL A 57 -10.23 11.30 15.29
C VAL A 57 -8.77 11.16 15.72
N VAL A 58 -8.23 9.94 15.68
CA VAL A 58 -6.83 9.67 16.06
C VAL A 58 -5.87 10.40 15.11
N LEU A 59 -6.18 10.39 13.81
CA LEU A 59 -5.33 11.02 12.80
C LEU A 59 -5.50 12.55 12.76
N GLY A 60 -6.56 13.07 13.36
CA GLY A 60 -6.85 14.50 13.35
C GLY A 60 -7.22 15.03 11.98
N VAL A 61 -7.90 14.21 11.15
CA VAL A 61 -8.30 14.60 9.79
C VAL A 61 -9.82 14.77 9.70
N THR A 62 -10.24 15.70 8.85
CA THR A 62 -11.66 15.92 8.52
C THR A 62 -12.05 15.00 7.34
N PRO A 63 -13.36 14.80 7.10
CA PRO A 63 -13.81 14.08 5.91
C PRO A 63 -13.29 14.69 4.61
N GLU A 64 -13.22 16.02 4.53
CA GLU A 64 -12.70 16.72 3.35
C GLU A 64 -11.22 16.43 3.14
N GLU A 65 -10.43 16.42 4.21
CA GLU A 65 -9.01 16.11 4.15
C GLU A 65 -8.78 14.65 3.75
N THR A 66 -9.62 13.73 4.24
CA THR A 66 -9.59 12.31 3.84
C THR A 66 -9.86 12.17 2.36
N GLY A 67 -10.89 12.83 1.85
CA GLY A 67 -11.21 12.80 0.42
C GLY A 67 -10.08 13.32 -0.45
N LYS A 68 -9.46 14.42 -0.04
CA LYS A 68 -8.33 15.00 -0.76
C LYS A 68 -7.13 14.04 -0.79
N LEU A 69 -6.82 13.41 0.35
CA LEU A 69 -5.71 12.46 0.42
C LEU A 69 -5.93 11.27 -0.51
N LEU A 70 -7.16 10.73 -0.53
CA LEU A 70 -7.50 9.62 -1.42
C LEU A 70 -7.39 10.04 -2.88
N ASP A 71 -7.84 11.23 -3.24
CA ASP A 71 -7.72 11.76 -4.59
C ASP A 71 -6.25 11.89 -4.98
N ASP A 72 -5.41 12.39 -4.09
CA ASP A 72 -3.97 12.52 -4.32
C ASP A 72 -3.33 11.15 -4.56
N LEU A 73 -3.69 10.15 -3.75
CA LEU A 73 -3.18 8.79 -3.94
C LEU A 73 -3.62 8.20 -5.28
N CYS A 74 -4.88 8.43 -5.67
CA CYS A 74 -5.40 7.97 -6.96
C CYS A 74 -4.66 8.60 -8.14
N VAL A 75 -4.31 9.87 -8.04
CA VAL A 75 -3.56 10.56 -9.09
C VAL A 75 -2.13 10.03 -9.20
N LEU A 76 -1.49 9.74 -8.07
CA LEU A 76 -0.12 9.26 -8.04
C LEU A 76 0.01 7.78 -8.39
N ALA A 77 -1.05 7.00 -8.22
CA ALA A 77 -1.01 5.55 -8.33
C ALA A 77 -1.12 5.06 -9.77
N GLU A 78 -0.56 3.87 -10.00
CA GLU A 78 -0.87 3.07 -11.17
C GLU A 78 -2.13 2.27 -10.84
N ARG A 79 -3.23 2.52 -11.57
CA ARG A 79 -4.52 1.86 -11.34
C ARG A 79 -4.61 0.55 -12.10
N SER A 80 -5.06 -0.50 -11.41
CA SER A 80 -5.25 -1.83 -12.00
C SER A 80 -6.72 -2.25 -11.92
N HIS A 81 -7.22 -2.82 -13.01
CA HIS A 81 -8.54 -3.45 -13.04
C HIS A 81 -8.34 -4.95 -12.85
N LEU A 82 -8.85 -5.47 -11.73
CA LEU A 82 -8.61 -6.86 -11.34
C LEU A 82 -9.73 -7.78 -11.83
N SER A 83 -9.37 -9.04 -12.11
CA SER A 83 -10.34 -10.05 -12.53
C SER A 83 -11.21 -10.47 -11.36
N ASN A 84 -12.39 -11.03 -11.66
CA ASN A 84 -13.29 -11.59 -10.65
C ASN A 84 -12.95 -13.05 -10.29
N ARG A 85 -11.80 -13.56 -10.76
CA ARG A 85 -11.42 -14.97 -10.62
C ARG A 85 -10.45 -15.22 -9.48
N TRP A 86 -10.30 -14.27 -8.57
CA TRP A 86 -9.42 -14.44 -7.44
C TRP A 86 -9.99 -15.49 -6.47
N LEU A 87 -9.13 -16.46 -6.13
CA LEU A 87 -9.45 -17.45 -5.09
C LEU A 87 -8.74 -17.06 -3.81
N PRO A 88 -9.43 -17.16 -2.65
CA PRO A 88 -8.80 -16.82 -1.37
C PRO A 88 -7.51 -17.60 -1.15
N LEU A 89 -6.45 -16.90 -0.75
CA LEU A 89 -5.11 -17.43 -0.61
C LEU A 89 -4.58 -17.30 0.82
N LEU A 90 -5.08 -16.32 1.56
CA LEU A 90 -4.53 -15.93 2.86
C LEU A 90 -5.43 -16.37 4.01
N PRO A 91 -4.84 -16.53 5.24
CA PRO A 91 -5.63 -16.86 6.43
C PRO A 91 -6.67 -15.79 6.79
N ASP A 92 -6.31 -14.50 6.60
CA ASP A 92 -7.19 -13.38 6.94
C ASP A 92 -7.85 -12.82 5.68
N PRO A 93 -9.21 -12.89 5.59
CA PRO A 93 -9.91 -12.33 4.43
C PRO A 93 -9.67 -10.84 4.21
N ASP A 94 -9.38 -10.08 5.26
CA ASP A 94 -9.13 -8.63 5.15
C ASP A 94 -7.86 -8.31 4.38
N ASP A 95 -6.93 -9.27 4.29
CA ASP A 95 -5.68 -9.11 3.54
C ASP A 95 -5.82 -9.47 2.06
N GLU A 96 -6.89 -10.18 1.69
CA GLU A 96 -7.08 -10.66 0.32
C GLU A 96 -7.06 -9.57 -0.76
N PRO A 97 -7.66 -8.39 -0.56
CA PRO A 97 -7.61 -7.34 -1.58
C PRO A 97 -6.17 -6.92 -1.96
N PHE A 98 -5.28 -6.90 -0.98
CA PHE A 98 -3.88 -6.53 -1.21
C PHE A 98 -3.12 -7.64 -1.93
N ALA A 99 -3.36 -8.88 -1.54
CA ALA A 99 -2.78 -10.05 -2.22
C ALA A 99 -3.25 -10.15 -3.67
N HIS A 100 -4.54 -9.92 -3.90
CA HIS A 100 -5.13 -9.94 -5.23
C HIS A 100 -4.48 -8.87 -6.13
N LEU A 101 -4.38 -7.64 -5.62
CA LEU A 101 -3.76 -6.55 -6.35
C LEU A 101 -2.29 -6.85 -6.67
N ALA A 102 -1.53 -7.28 -5.67
CA ALA A 102 -0.11 -7.58 -5.86
C ALA A 102 0.11 -8.69 -6.89
N SER A 103 -0.70 -9.74 -6.82
CA SER A 103 -0.56 -10.90 -7.68
C SER A 103 -0.90 -10.58 -9.14
N GLU A 104 -2.07 -9.97 -9.38
CA GLU A 104 -2.52 -9.69 -10.75
C GLU A 104 -1.76 -8.55 -11.42
N SER A 105 -1.33 -7.55 -10.66
CA SER A 105 -0.51 -6.47 -11.21
C SER A 105 0.97 -6.83 -11.32
N LYS A 106 1.37 -7.99 -10.83
CA LYS A 106 2.77 -8.44 -10.81
C LYS A 106 3.65 -7.43 -10.10
N ALA A 107 3.24 -7.06 -8.88
CA ALA A 107 3.97 -6.11 -8.05
C ALA A 107 5.40 -6.60 -7.78
N ASP A 108 6.33 -5.66 -7.67
CA ASP A 108 7.68 -5.98 -7.20
C ASP A 108 7.67 -6.25 -5.70
N TYR A 109 6.87 -5.47 -4.95
CA TYR A 109 6.82 -5.55 -3.49
C TYR A 109 5.40 -5.43 -2.96
N LEU A 110 5.16 -6.09 -1.84
CA LEU A 110 4.02 -5.82 -0.98
C LEU A 110 4.59 -5.34 0.36
N VAL A 111 4.27 -4.13 0.76
CA VAL A 111 4.83 -3.47 1.94
C VAL A 111 3.83 -3.57 3.09
N THR A 112 4.24 -4.18 4.19
CA THR A 112 3.36 -4.43 5.33
C THR A 112 4.15 -4.54 6.64
N HIS A 113 3.51 -4.21 7.77
CA HIS A 113 4.07 -4.51 9.08
C HIS A 113 3.84 -5.98 9.48
N ASN A 114 2.94 -6.70 8.79
CA ASN A 114 2.52 -8.05 9.12
C ASN A 114 2.94 -9.05 8.04
N GLN A 115 4.25 -9.23 7.87
CA GLN A 115 4.79 -10.09 6.79
C GLN A 115 4.23 -11.51 6.80
N ARG A 116 3.99 -12.08 7.98
CA ARG A 116 3.49 -13.45 8.13
C ARG A 116 2.13 -13.65 7.48
N HIS A 117 1.30 -12.61 7.46
CA HIS A 117 -0.03 -12.67 6.86
C HIS A 117 0.05 -12.96 5.36
N TYR A 118 1.15 -12.60 4.71
CA TYR A 118 1.30 -12.67 3.26
C TYR A 118 2.27 -13.74 2.77
N GLU A 119 2.66 -14.70 3.61
CA GLU A 119 3.61 -15.76 3.21
C GLU A 119 3.23 -16.44 1.89
N PRO A 120 1.95 -16.82 1.63
CA PRO A 120 1.61 -17.46 0.36
C PRO A 120 1.91 -16.60 -0.88
N ILE A 121 1.95 -15.29 -0.74
CA ILE A 121 2.22 -14.37 -1.85
C ILE A 121 3.69 -14.44 -2.30
N ARG A 122 4.59 -14.77 -1.40
CA ARG A 122 6.03 -14.91 -1.73
C ARG A 122 6.25 -15.99 -2.79
N GLN A 123 5.41 -17.02 -2.80
CA GLN A 123 5.52 -18.11 -3.78
C GLN A 123 5.14 -17.65 -5.18
N ARG A 124 4.53 -16.49 -5.32
CA ARG A 124 4.16 -15.91 -6.61
C ARG A 124 5.18 -14.90 -7.13
N GLY A 125 6.37 -14.86 -6.50
CA GLY A 125 7.45 -13.99 -6.93
C GLY A 125 7.37 -12.56 -6.43
N ILE A 126 6.48 -12.28 -5.47
CA ILE A 126 6.31 -10.96 -4.89
C ILE A 126 7.07 -10.90 -3.57
N ARG A 127 7.92 -9.90 -3.41
CA ARG A 127 8.67 -9.69 -2.19
C ARG A 127 7.79 -9.00 -1.16
N VAL A 128 7.65 -9.63 0.01
CA VAL A 128 6.89 -9.08 1.14
C VAL A 128 7.89 -8.49 2.13
N VAL A 129 7.82 -7.19 2.35
CA VAL A 129 8.82 -6.45 3.12
C VAL A 129 8.17 -5.47 4.08
N THR A 130 8.94 -5.06 5.10
CA THR A 130 8.53 -3.99 6.01
C THR A 130 8.69 -2.62 5.35
N PRO A 131 8.02 -1.57 5.88
CA PRO A 131 8.24 -0.22 5.39
C PRO A 131 9.70 0.21 5.44
N LYS A 132 10.42 -0.14 6.51
CA LYS A 132 11.84 0.20 6.62
C LYS A 132 12.68 -0.47 5.54
N ALA A 133 12.46 -1.76 5.30
CA ALA A 133 13.20 -2.49 4.26
C ALA A 133 12.92 -1.92 2.88
N PHE A 134 11.66 -1.59 2.58
CA PHE A 134 11.31 -0.98 1.30
C PHE A 134 11.89 0.42 1.16
N LEU A 135 11.86 1.20 2.23
CA LEU A 135 12.48 2.54 2.24
C LEU A 135 13.95 2.47 1.88
N ASP A 136 14.69 1.53 2.50
CA ASP A 136 16.10 1.34 2.21
C ASP A 136 16.32 0.95 0.74
N THR A 137 15.46 0.09 0.20
CA THR A 137 15.50 -0.32 -1.20
C THR A 137 15.28 0.86 -2.15
N VAL A 138 14.27 1.69 -1.89
CA VAL A 138 13.96 2.86 -2.72
C VAL A 138 15.11 3.86 -2.67
N ARG A 139 15.67 4.12 -1.50
CA ARG A 139 16.79 5.04 -1.34
C ARG A 139 18.05 4.55 -2.04
N ALA A 140 18.31 3.26 -2.02
CA ALA A 140 19.47 2.67 -2.69
C ALA A 140 19.36 2.78 -4.22
N GLY A 141 18.14 2.82 -4.77
CA GLY A 141 17.89 2.98 -6.19
C GLY A 141 17.88 4.42 -6.68
N THR A 142 17.98 5.35 -5.77
CA THR A 142 18.03 6.78 -6.11
C THR A 142 19.43 7.34 -5.82
#